data_f9e9304694b5f6fc1c5095149c21f60d
#
_entry.id   f9e9304694b5f6fc1c5095149c21f60d
#
_cell.length_a   1.000
_cell.length_b   1.000
_cell.length_c   1.000
_cell.angle_alpha   90.00
_cell.angle_beta   90.00
_cell.angle_gamma   90.00
#
_symmetry.space_group_name_H-M   'P 1'
#
loop_
_entity.id
_entity.type
_entity.pdbx_description
1 polymer ?
#
loop_
_entity_poly.entity_id
_entity_poly.type
_entity_poly.pdbx_seq_one_letter_code
_entity_poly.pdbx_strand_id
1 'polypeptide(L)'
;MLQTRLTELLGCRYPVVQTAMGWVADPKLVAATGNAGGFGFLAGATIPAEQMERDILRTKELTQQPFGVNFHMYQPNAADIVGLVVKH
;
A
#
# COMPACT_ATOMS: atom_id res chain seq x y z
N MET A 1 7.50 -0.43 23.88
CA MET A 1 7.16 -0.50 22.45
C MET A 1 6.42 -1.79 22.16
N LEU A 2 5.31 -1.70 21.41
CA LEU A 2 4.49 -2.86 21.11
C LEU A 2 5.09 -3.64 19.94
N GLN A 3 5.81 -4.70 20.25
CA GLN A 3 6.37 -5.56 19.22
C GLN A 3 5.58 -6.86 19.15
N THR A 4 4.94 -7.10 18.02
CA THR A 4 4.08 -8.25 17.78
C THR A 4 4.53 -8.99 16.53
N ARG A 5 3.93 -10.16 16.26
CA ARG A 5 4.19 -10.87 15.03
C ARG A 5 3.77 -10.04 13.81
N LEU A 6 2.69 -9.25 13.96
CA LEU A 6 2.23 -8.38 12.89
C LEU A 6 3.28 -7.31 12.56
N THR A 7 3.84 -6.65 13.58
CA THR A 7 4.85 -5.63 13.35
C THR A 7 6.12 -6.20 12.72
N GLU A 8 6.52 -7.40 13.12
CA GLU A 8 7.67 -8.07 12.51
C GLU A 8 7.39 -8.45 11.06
N LEU A 9 6.22 -9.01 10.80
CA LEU A 9 5.84 -9.45 9.45
C LEU A 9 5.75 -8.27 8.48
N LEU A 10 5.14 -7.16 8.90
CA LEU A 10 4.92 -6.00 8.05
C LEU A 10 6.07 -5.00 8.05
N GLY A 11 7.01 -5.14 8.98
CA GLY A 11 8.14 -4.23 9.07
C GLY A 11 7.75 -2.84 9.55
N CYS A 12 6.69 -2.73 10.38
CA CYS A 12 6.23 -1.45 10.92
C CYS A 12 6.45 -1.38 12.42
N ARG A 13 6.36 -0.17 12.98
CA ARG A 13 6.65 0.07 14.39
C ARG A 13 5.48 -0.31 15.29
N TYR A 14 4.27 -0.02 14.85
CA TYR A 14 3.05 -0.24 15.63
C TYR A 14 2.12 -1.20 14.92
N PRO A 15 1.35 -2.03 15.64
CA PRO A 15 0.41 -2.97 15.01
C PRO A 15 -0.88 -2.26 14.59
N VAL A 16 -0.74 -1.24 13.73
CA VAL A 16 -1.85 -0.45 13.20
C VAL A 16 -1.79 -0.51 11.69
N VAL A 17 -2.89 -0.92 11.08
CA VAL A 17 -3.00 -1.07 9.63
C VAL A 17 -4.09 -0.14 9.11
N GLN A 18 -3.73 0.74 8.17
CA GLN A 18 -4.69 1.54 7.44
C GLN A 18 -5.14 0.73 6.23
N THR A 19 -6.42 0.39 6.19
CA THR A 19 -6.96 -0.44 5.12
C THR A 19 -7.11 0.34 3.83
N ALA A 20 -7.21 -0.37 2.72
CA ALA A 20 -7.48 0.24 1.44
C ALA A 20 -8.90 0.78 1.41
N MET A 21 -9.04 2.06 1.06
CA MET A 21 -10.33 2.73 0.96
C MET A 21 -10.37 3.42 -0.39
N GLY A 22 -11.29 3.01 -1.27
CA GLY A 22 -11.41 3.58 -2.61
C GLY A 22 -11.50 5.10 -2.55
N TRP A 23 -10.75 5.76 -3.42
CA TRP A 23 -10.65 7.21 -3.56
C TRP A 23 -10.09 7.96 -2.34
N VAL A 24 -9.78 7.26 -1.25
CA VAL A 24 -9.23 7.86 -0.02
C VAL A 24 -7.80 7.42 0.24
N ALA A 25 -7.53 6.12 0.09
CA ALA A 25 -6.21 5.56 0.37
C ALA A 25 -5.25 5.82 -0.79
N ASP A 26 -4.79 7.05 -0.90
CA ASP A 26 -3.87 7.53 -1.92
C ASP A 26 -2.41 7.50 -1.40
N PRO A 27 -1.41 7.83 -2.24
CA PRO A 27 -0.02 7.84 -1.79
C PRO A 27 0.25 8.71 -0.57
N LYS A 28 -0.43 9.84 -0.44
CA LYS A 28 -0.23 10.74 0.69
C LYS A 28 -0.66 10.11 2.01
N LEU A 29 -1.84 9.48 2.03
CA LEU A 29 -2.32 8.81 3.23
C LEU A 29 -1.47 7.60 3.58
N VAL A 30 -1.14 6.78 2.59
CA VAL A 30 -0.34 5.57 2.80
C VAL A 30 1.05 5.92 3.33
N ALA A 31 1.69 6.92 2.74
CA ALA A 31 3.01 7.37 3.19
C ALA A 31 2.94 7.95 4.58
N ALA A 32 1.92 8.77 4.89
CA ALA A 32 1.75 9.35 6.21
C ALA A 32 1.57 8.27 7.27
N THR A 33 0.78 7.24 6.97
CA THR A 33 0.58 6.10 7.86
C THR A 33 1.90 5.37 8.13
N GLY A 34 2.67 5.09 7.09
CA GLY A 34 3.97 4.42 7.23
C GLY A 34 4.96 5.25 8.02
N ASN A 35 5.02 6.53 7.73
CA ASN A 35 5.95 7.44 8.42
C ASN A 35 5.59 7.61 9.89
N ALA A 36 4.31 7.44 10.22
CA ALA A 36 3.86 7.49 11.62
C ALA A 36 4.10 6.18 12.37
N GLY A 37 4.54 5.12 11.68
CA GLY A 37 4.88 3.85 12.31
C GLY A 37 3.87 2.73 12.07
N GLY A 38 2.78 2.98 11.35
CA GLY A 38 1.81 1.95 10.97
C GLY A 38 2.14 1.33 9.62
N PHE A 39 1.15 0.65 9.05
CA PHE A 39 1.28 0.04 7.72
C PHE A 39 0.06 0.40 6.89
N GLY A 40 0.26 0.99 5.72
CA GLY A 40 -0.83 1.43 4.86
C GLY A 40 -0.95 0.60 3.59
N PHE A 41 -2.17 0.52 3.05
CA PHE A 41 -2.45 -0.14 1.78
C PHE A 41 -3.00 0.87 0.78
N LEU A 42 -2.40 0.91 -0.41
CA LEU A 42 -2.96 1.63 -1.55
C LEU A 42 -4.23 0.93 -2.05
N ALA A 43 -5.24 1.70 -2.41
CA ALA A 43 -6.49 1.16 -2.93
C ALA A 43 -6.36 0.93 -4.43
N GLY A 44 -6.28 -0.33 -4.85
CA GLY A 44 -6.05 -0.68 -6.25
C GLY A 44 -7.30 -1.14 -7.01
N ALA A 45 -8.41 -1.36 -6.30
CA ALA A 45 -9.60 -1.92 -6.94
C ALA A 45 -10.33 -0.94 -7.86
N THR A 46 -10.15 0.35 -7.66
CA THR A 46 -10.91 1.40 -8.34
C THR A 46 -10.11 2.19 -9.37
N ILE A 47 -8.86 1.81 -9.63
CA ILE A 47 -7.99 2.57 -10.51
C ILE A 47 -7.36 1.66 -11.57
N PRO A 48 -7.01 2.20 -12.75
CA PRO A 48 -6.31 1.42 -13.77
C PRO A 48 -4.86 1.13 -13.37
N ALA A 49 -4.26 0.14 -14.04
CA ALA A 49 -2.90 -0.29 -13.74
C ALA A 49 -1.88 0.85 -13.89
N GLU A 50 -2.06 1.69 -14.89
CA GLU A 50 -1.15 2.82 -15.11
C GLU A 50 -1.17 3.79 -13.94
N GLN A 51 -2.35 4.07 -13.41
CA GLN A 51 -2.49 4.93 -12.24
C GLN A 51 -1.86 4.26 -11.01
N MET A 52 -2.04 2.95 -10.87
CA MET A 52 -1.44 2.20 -9.77
C MET A 52 0.08 2.28 -9.82
N GLU A 53 0.68 2.17 -11.00
CA GLU A 53 2.14 2.30 -11.12
C GLU A 53 2.61 3.67 -10.64
N ARG A 54 1.92 4.73 -11.07
CA ARG A 54 2.24 6.09 -10.61
C ARG A 54 2.10 6.23 -9.11
N ASP A 55 1.05 5.63 -8.54
CA ASP A 55 0.80 5.70 -7.10
C ASP A 55 1.85 4.95 -6.31
N ILE A 56 2.29 3.78 -6.78
CA ILE A 56 3.36 3.03 -6.13
C ILE A 56 4.64 3.86 -6.12
N LEU A 57 5.02 4.40 -7.27
CA LEU A 57 6.25 5.19 -7.38
C LEU A 57 6.16 6.46 -6.53
N ARG A 58 5.00 7.12 -6.52
CA ARG A 58 4.81 8.32 -5.70
C ARG A 58 4.90 8.00 -4.21
N THR A 59 4.32 6.87 -3.78
CA THR A 59 4.40 6.44 -2.39
C THR A 59 5.86 6.20 -1.99
N LYS A 60 6.64 5.57 -2.86
CA LYS A 60 8.06 5.32 -2.59
C LYS A 60 8.88 6.61 -2.51
N GLU A 61 8.44 7.67 -3.17
CA GLU A 61 9.09 8.98 -3.02
C GLU A 61 8.77 9.61 -1.67
N LEU A 62 7.55 9.39 -1.15
CA LEU A 62 7.07 10.03 0.07
C LEU A 62 7.47 9.30 1.35
N THR A 63 7.81 8.01 1.26
CA THR A 63 8.18 7.22 2.43
C THR A 63 9.19 6.14 2.05
N GLN A 64 10.03 5.78 3.01
CA GLN A 64 10.92 4.63 2.89
C GLN A 64 10.35 3.41 3.62
N GLN A 65 9.19 3.56 4.24
CA GLN A 65 8.56 2.47 4.97
C GLN A 65 7.82 1.53 4.02
N PRO A 66 7.68 0.25 4.38
CA PRO A 66 6.91 -0.69 3.55
C PRO A 66 5.43 -0.36 3.54
N PHE A 67 4.77 -0.69 2.45
CA PHE A 67 3.34 -0.50 2.29
C PHE A 67 2.79 -1.63 1.39
N GLY A 68 1.46 -1.77 1.40
CA GLY A 68 0.80 -2.78 0.61
C GLY A 68 -0.08 -2.21 -0.49
N VAL A 69 -0.54 -3.07 -1.36
CA VAL A 69 -1.47 -2.73 -2.45
C VAL A 69 -2.65 -3.69 -2.41
N ASN A 70 -3.86 -3.12 -2.42
CA ASN A 70 -5.10 -3.90 -2.45
C ASN A 70 -5.65 -3.97 -3.87
N PHE A 71 -6.18 -5.12 -4.24
CA PHE A 71 -6.91 -5.29 -5.50
C PHE A 71 -7.84 -6.50 -5.39
N HIS A 72 -8.80 -6.58 -6.32
CA HIS A 72 -9.72 -7.71 -6.39
C HIS A 72 -9.29 -8.67 -7.49
N MET A 73 -9.30 -9.96 -7.22
CA MET A 73 -8.88 -10.97 -8.20
C MET A 73 -9.76 -11.01 -9.43
N TYR A 74 -11.00 -10.58 -9.31
CA TYR A 74 -11.95 -10.59 -10.43
C TYR A 74 -11.97 -9.29 -11.23
N GLN A 75 -11.22 -8.27 -10.84
CA GLN A 75 -11.17 -7.05 -11.64
C GLN A 75 -10.34 -7.28 -12.91
N PRO A 76 -10.71 -6.60 -14.03
CA PRO A 76 -10.07 -6.88 -15.32
C PRO A 76 -8.55 -6.70 -15.36
N ASN A 77 -8.03 -5.77 -14.57
CA ASN A 77 -6.60 -5.44 -14.57
C ASN A 77 -5.82 -6.10 -13.42
N ALA A 78 -6.38 -7.13 -12.77
CA ALA A 78 -5.74 -7.76 -11.61
C ALA A 78 -4.34 -8.30 -11.93
N ALA A 79 -4.20 -8.98 -13.07
CA ALA A 79 -2.90 -9.53 -13.48
C ALA A 79 -1.86 -8.43 -13.69
N ASP A 80 -2.27 -7.30 -14.26
CA ASP A 80 -1.38 -6.17 -14.49
C ASP A 80 -0.91 -5.56 -13.16
N ILE A 81 -1.80 -5.44 -12.19
CA ILE A 81 -1.46 -4.89 -10.88
C ILE A 81 -0.50 -5.83 -10.14
N VAL A 82 -0.72 -7.14 -10.21
CA VAL A 82 0.20 -8.11 -9.61
C VAL A 82 1.60 -7.96 -10.21
N GLY A 83 1.68 -7.81 -11.54
CA GLY A 83 2.95 -7.59 -12.20
C GLY A 83 3.66 -6.32 -11.71
N LEU A 84 2.93 -5.24 -11.50
CA LEU A 84 3.49 -3.99 -10.99
C LEU A 84 3.99 -4.14 -9.56
N VAL A 85 3.26 -4.85 -8.71
CA VAL A 85 3.67 -5.08 -7.32
C VAL A 85 4.97 -5.88 -7.27
N VAL A 86 5.08 -6.91 -8.11
CA VAL A 86 6.30 -7.73 -8.17
C VAL A 86 7.47 -6.91 -8.71
N LYS A 87 7.22 -6.04 -9.70
CA LYS A 87 8.27 -5.22 -10.30
C LYS A 87 8.82 -4.17 -9.34
N HIS A 88 7.96 -3.59 -8.55
CA HIS A 88 8.32 -2.51 -7.64
C HIS A 88 8.23 -2.95 -6.18
#